data_de557f53cb7abfa09799991a4f1a47f6
#
_entry.id   de557f53cb7abfa09799991a4f1a47f6
#
_cell.length_a   1.000
_cell.length_b   1.000
_cell.length_c   1.000
_cell.angle_alpha   90.00
_cell.angle_beta   90.00
_cell.angle_gamma   90.00
#
_symmetry.space_group_name_H-M   'P 1'
#
loop_
_entity.id
_entity.type
_entity.pdbx_description
1 polymer ?
#
loop_
_entity_poly.entity_id
_entity_poly.type
_entity_poly.pdbx_seq_one_letter_code
_entity_poly.pdbx_strand_id
1 'polypeptide(L)'
;MTPPGPGEKGHPVVMPSMGIDEARLCLTSARVATLATATSSGEIDLVPITLAVAGNQLVSVVDHKPKTTPRLRRLENITGNPRVTVLAHSYEEEWDRLWWVRVRGTARTTASGPDHRDAVRLMVDKYPQLVDTPPTGTVIILEIDEWLGWTARQSGS
;
A
#
# COMPACT_ATOMS: atom_id res chain seq x y z
N MET A 1 -14.44 15.47 7.00
CA MET A 1 -15.42 14.95 7.98
C MET A 1 -14.68 14.61 9.27
N THR A 2 -14.98 15.33 10.34
CA THR A 2 -14.36 15.10 11.64
C THR A 2 -15.06 13.91 12.29
N PRO A 3 -14.32 12.91 12.80
CA PRO A 3 -14.96 11.85 13.55
C PRO A 3 -15.60 12.41 14.83
N PRO A 4 -16.69 11.83 15.29
CA PRO A 4 -17.29 12.25 16.56
C PRO A 4 -16.29 12.09 17.70
N GLY A 5 -16.24 13.09 18.58
CA GLY A 5 -15.36 13.05 19.74
C GLY A 5 -15.74 11.96 20.76
N PRO A 6 -14.79 11.56 21.61
CA PRO A 6 -15.08 10.58 22.66
C PRO A 6 -16.11 11.17 23.62
N GLY A 7 -17.29 10.56 23.68
CA GLY A 7 -18.36 10.99 24.56
C GLY A 7 -19.64 11.44 23.85
N GLU A 8 -19.59 11.63 22.56
CA GLU A 8 -20.83 11.81 21.81
C GLU A 8 -21.58 10.49 21.72
N LYS A 9 -22.57 10.34 22.57
CA LYS A 9 -23.57 9.29 22.41
C LYS A 9 -24.49 9.66 21.25
N GLY A 10 -23.89 9.85 20.08
CA GLY A 10 -24.62 10.13 18.88
C GLY A 10 -25.02 8.86 18.14
N HIS A 11 -25.87 9.00 17.19
CA HIS A 11 -26.22 7.94 16.28
C HIS A 11 -24.97 7.37 15.64
N PRO A 12 -24.87 6.04 15.45
CA PRO A 12 -23.70 5.48 14.74
C PRO A 12 -23.60 6.14 13.37
N VAL A 13 -22.49 6.83 13.13
CA VAL A 13 -22.20 7.36 11.82
C VAL A 13 -21.87 6.15 10.94
N VAL A 14 -22.85 5.77 10.11
CA VAL A 14 -22.60 4.74 9.09
C VAL A 14 -21.76 5.39 8.00
N MET A 15 -20.45 5.26 8.14
CA MET A 15 -19.55 5.61 7.06
C MET A 15 -19.68 4.56 5.96
N PRO A 16 -19.80 4.94 4.67
CA PRO A 16 -19.71 3.97 3.60
C PRO A 16 -18.39 3.23 3.72
N SER A 17 -18.44 1.93 3.91
CA SER A 17 -17.25 1.09 4.02
C SER A 17 -17.23 0.07 2.88
N MET A 18 -16.02 -0.31 2.48
CA MET A 18 -15.83 -1.38 1.52
C MET A 18 -15.70 -2.72 2.24
N GLY A 19 -16.21 -3.79 1.62
CA GLY A 19 -15.80 -5.14 1.96
C GLY A 19 -14.36 -5.42 1.51
N ILE A 20 -13.78 -6.48 2.03
CA ILE A 20 -12.37 -6.84 1.74
C ILE A 20 -12.16 -7.08 0.25
N ASP A 21 -13.10 -7.74 -0.43
CA ASP A 21 -12.95 -8.04 -1.86
C ASP A 21 -12.92 -6.77 -2.71
N GLU A 22 -13.79 -5.80 -2.41
CA GLU A 22 -13.79 -4.52 -3.11
C GLU A 22 -12.51 -3.73 -2.80
N ALA A 23 -12.07 -3.71 -1.55
CA ALA A 23 -10.83 -3.04 -1.15
C ALA A 23 -9.63 -3.65 -1.87
N ARG A 24 -9.59 -4.96 -2.00
CA ARG A 24 -8.53 -5.67 -2.73
C ARG A 24 -8.53 -5.28 -4.21
N LEU A 25 -9.69 -5.20 -4.84
CA LEU A 25 -9.79 -4.75 -6.24
C LEU A 25 -9.29 -3.33 -6.41
N CYS A 26 -9.68 -2.43 -5.53
CA CYS A 26 -9.22 -1.04 -5.57
C CYS A 26 -7.70 -0.93 -5.42
N LEU A 27 -7.14 -1.64 -4.44
CA LEU A 27 -5.70 -1.63 -4.21
C LEU A 27 -4.94 -2.25 -5.37
N THR A 28 -5.44 -3.35 -5.93
CA THR A 28 -4.84 -4.03 -7.09
C THR A 28 -4.79 -3.11 -8.30
N SER A 29 -5.82 -2.29 -8.49
CA SER A 29 -5.89 -1.37 -9.63
C SER A 29 -5.06 -0.10 -9.45
N ALA A 30 -4.65 0.23 -8.23
CA ALA A 30 -3.90 1.44 -7.95
C ALA A 30 -2.54 1.42 -8.63
N ARG A 31 -2.18 2.51 -9.28
CA ARG A 31 -0.90 2.66 -9.97
C ARG A 31 0.22 3.16 -9.07
N VAL A 32 -0.17 3.84 -8.01
CA VAL A 32 0.74 4.36 -7.01
C VAL A 32 0.03 4.30 -5.65
N ALA A 33 0.81 4.09 -4.62
CA ALA A 33 0.33 4.14 -3.24
C ALA A 33 1.38 4.82 -2.37
N THR A 34 1.03 5.13 -1.14
CA THR A 34 1.96 5.72 -0.17
C THR A 34 2.32 4.66 0.86
N LEU A 35 3.61 4.42 1.02
CA LEU A 35 4.15 3.52 2.03
C LEU A 35 4.59 4.33 3.24
N ALA A 36 4.13 3.95 4.42
CA ALA A 36 4.54 4.50 5.69
C ALA A 36 5.41 3.50 6.44
N THR A 37 6.61 3.91 6.80
CA THR A 37 7.53 3.13 7.65
C THR A 37 7.94 3.98 8.84
N ALA A 38 8.30 3.33 9.94
CA ALA A 38 8.72 4.02 11.16
C ALA A 38 10.22 3.88 11.36
N THR A 39 10.86 4.99 11.74
CA THR A 39 12.26 4.98 12.17
C THR A 39 12.38 4.42 13.59
N SER A 40 13.61 4.11 14.01
CA SER A 40 13.89 3.64 15.37
C SER A 40 13.52 4.67 16.45
N SER A 41 13.45 5.95 16.11
CA SER A 41 13.04 7.02 17.02
C SER A 41 11.53 7.31 16.98
N GLY A 42 10.77 6.56 16.17
CA GLY A 42 9.32 6.71 16.09
C GLY A 42 8.83 7.74 15.07
N GLU A 43 9.72 8.33 14.29
CA GLU A 43 9.30 9.19 13.19
C GLU A 43 8.72 8.34 12.06
N ILE A 44 7.75 8.91 11.34
CA ILE A 44 7.11 8.23 10.22
C ILE A 44 7.63 8.82 8.92
N ASP A 45 8.17 7.95 8.07
CA ASP A 45 8.57 8.31 6.71
C ASP A 45 7.48 7.87 5.74
N LEU A 46 7.10 8.77 4.83
CA LEU A 46 6.12 8.50 3.80
C LEU A 46 6.77 8.62 2.43
N VAL A 47 6.57 7.62 1.59
CA VAL A 47 7.10 7.63 0.22
C VAL A 47 6.08 7.06 -0.75
N PRO A 48 6.00 7.60 -1.99
CA PRO A 48 5.20 6.96 -3.03
C PRO A 48 5.89 5.70 -3.52
N ILE A 49 5.07 4.68 -3.80
CA ILE A 49 5.55 3.40 -4.34
C ILE A 49 4.67 2.96 -5.49
N THR A 50 5.25 2.20 -6.41
CA THR A 50 4.50 1.32 -7.30
C THR A 50 4.30 -0.01 -6.58
N LEU A 51 3.26 -0.74 -6.95
CA LEU A 51 2.85 -1.92 -6.18
C LEU A 51 2.13 -2.95 -7.05
N ALA A 52 2.20 -4.19 -6.65
CA ALA A 52 1.33 -5.24 -7.16
C ALA A 52 0.78 -6.05 -5.98
N VAL A 53 -0.40 -6.59 -6.15
CA VAL A 53 -1.11 -7.31 -5.07
C VAL A 53 -1.52 -8.68 -5.57
N ALA A 54 -1.29 -9.69 -4.76
CA ALA A 54 -1.78 -11.04 -4.97
C ALA A 54 -2.30 -11.58 -3.63
N GLY A 55 -3.61 -11.80 -3.53
CA GLY A 55 -4.23 -12.22 -2.27
C GLY A 55 -4.04 -11.21 -1.16
N ASN A 56 -3.40 -11.62 -0.08
CA ASN A 56 -3.06 -10.77 1.06
C ASN A 56 -1.59 -10.32 1.03
N GLN A 57 -0.95 -10.40 -0.12
CA GLN A 57 0.44 -9.99 -0.28
C GLN A 57 0.53 -8.78 -1.21
N LEU A 58 1.26 -7.77 -0.76
CA LEU A 58 1.59 -6.60 -1.57
C LEU A 58 3.09 -6.57 -1.77
N VAL A 59 3.52 -6.35 -3.02
CA VAL A 59 4.94 -6.25 -3.35
C VAL A 59 5.25 -4.91 -3.98
N SER A 60 6.46 -4.43 -3.76
CA SER A 60 6.99 -3.21 -4.37
C SER A 60 8.49 -3.40 -4.57
N VAL A 61 9.00 -2.91 -5.68
CA VAL A 61 10.44 -2.97 -5.96
C VAL A 61 11.06 -1.61 -5.69
N VAL A 62 12.14 -1.61 -4.93
CA VAL A 62 12.93 -0.40 -4.71
C VAL A 62 13.85 -0.23 -5.91
N ASP A 63 13.59 0.79 -6.70
CA ASP A 63 14.33 1.05 -7.93
C ASP A 63 15.78 1.44 -7.63
N HIS A 64 16.71 0.81 -8.36
CA HIS A 64 18.14 1.06 -8.24
C HIS A 64 18.58 2.28 -9.03
N LYS A 65 18.36 3.47 -8.49
CA LYS A 65 19.22 4.59 -8.88
C LYS A 65 20.30 4.72 -7.82
N PRO A 66 21.58 4.46 -8.14
CA PRO A 66 22.62 4.61 -7.17
C PRO A 66 22.65 6.04 -6.64
N LYS A 67 22.86 6.20 -5.34
CA LYS A 67 23.07 7.49 -4.64
C LYS A 67 21.85 8.23 -4.09
N THR A 68 20.68 7.61 -3.89
CA THR A 68 19.62 8.29 -3.15
C THR A 68 19.40 7.64 -1.79
N THR A 69 19.85 8.35 -0.77
CA THR A 69 19.70 8.02 0.66
C THR A 69 18.27 7.65 1.08
N PRO A 70 17.18 8.26 0.53
CA PRO A 70 15.82 7.90 0.94
C PRO A 70 15.40 6.45 0.70
N ARG A 71 16.04 5.75 -0.23
CA ARG A 71 15.71 4.35 -0.52
C ARG A 71 16.25 3.39 0.49
N LEU A 72 17.49 3.62 0.91
CA LEU A 72 18.12 2.85 1.96
C LEU A 72 17.37 3.04 3.27
N ARG A 73 16.90 4.26 3.54
CA ARG A 73 16.15 4.58 4.76
C ARG A 73 14.87 3.75 4.86
N ARG A 74 14.14 3.59 3.78
CA ARG A 74 12.94 2.74 3.72
C ARG A 74 13.26 1.30 4.12
N LEU A 75 14.32 0.74 3.56
CA LEU A 75 14.75 -0.63 3.85
C LEU A 75 15.25 -0.77 5.28
N GLU A 76 16.00 0.19 5.78
CA GLU A 76 16.45 0.23 7.18
C GLU A 76 15.28 0.29 8.15
N ASN A 77 14.30 1.12 7.86
CA ASN A 77 13.11 1.25 8.68
C ASN A 77 12.38 -0.08 8.81
N ILE A 78 12.20 -0.79 7.69
CA ILE A 78 11.53 -2.11 7.67
C ILE A 78 12.32 -3.14 8.46
N THR A 79 13.65 -3.13 8.38
CA THR A 79 14.49 -4.04 9.15
C THR A 79 14.33 -3.79 10.65
N GLY A 80 14.28 -2.54 11.06
CA GLY A 80 14.14 -2.17 12.49
C GLY A 80 12.71 -2.27 13.01
N ASN A 81 11.72 -2.01 12.16
CA ASN A 81 10.31 -2.12 12.50
C ASN A 81 9.54 -2.63 11.28
N PRO A 82 9.21 -3.93 11.25
CA PRO A 82 8.57 -4.53 10.08
C PRO A 82 7.09 -4.18 9.91
N ARG A 83 6.46 -3.54 10.91
CA ARG A 83 5.06 -3.12 10.77
C ARG A 83 4.98 -1.89 9.87
N VAL A 84 4.26 -2.02 8.75
CA VAL A 84 4.11 -0.95 7.78
C VAL A 84 2.64 -0.75 7.41
N THR A 85 2.36 0.41 6.86
CA THR A 85 1.03 0.79 6.39
C THR A 85 1.15 1.29 4.96
N VAL A 86 0.19 0.91 4.13
CA VAL A 86 0.11 1.40 2.74
C VAL A 86 -1.26 2.01 2.53
N LEU A 87 -1.30 3.18 1.93
CA LEU A 87 -2.52 3.90 1.58
C LEU A 87 -2.57 4.12 0.08
N ALA A 88 -3.66 3.70 -0.54
CA ALA A 88 -4.02 4.07 -1.91
C ALA A 88 -5.34 4.81 -1.91
N HIS A 89 -5.49 5.74 -2.83
CA HIS A 89 -6.73 6.51 -2.95
C HIS A 89 -6.93 6.96 -4.37
N SER A 90 -8.18 7.24 -4.68
CA SER A 90 -8.57 7.91 -5.91
C SER A 90 -9.36 9.15 -5.56
N TYR A 91 -8.92 10.29 -6.05
CA TYR A 91 -9.63 11.55 -5.92
C TYR A 91 -10.02 12.03 -7.31
N GLU A 92 -11.31 12.19 -7.55
CA GLU A 92 -11.86 12.72 -8.80
C GLU A 92 -12.84 13.84 -8.47
N GLU A 93 -13.11 14.72 -9.45
CA GLU A 93 -14.10 15.78 -9.29
C GLU A 93 -15.50 15.23 -9.08
N GLU A 94 -15.79 14.06 -9.63
CA GLU A 94 -17.02 13.33 -9.31
C GLU A 94 -16.84 12.63 -7.97
N TRP A 95 -17.40 13.17 -6.93
CA TRP A 95 -17.21 12.73 -5.56
C TRP A 95 -17.73 11.32 -5.29
N ASP A 96 -18.65 10.81 -6.06
CA ASP A 96 -19.13 9.43 -5.97
C ASP A 96 -18.07 8.38 -6.37
N ARG A 97 -16.98 8.82 -7.00
CA ARG A 97 -15.84 7.96 -7.38
C ARG A 97 -14.69 8.02 -6.39
N LEU A 98 -14.85 8.77 -5.32
CA LEU A 98 -13.81 8.84 -4.29
C LEU A 98 -13.73 7.53 -3.52
N TRP A 99 -12.53 7.03 -3.33
CA TRP A 99 -12.28 5.91 -2.45
C TRP A 99 -10.87 5.99 -1.88
N TRP A 100 -10.68 5.33 -0.75
CA TRP A 100 -9.35 5.03 -0.25
C TRP A 100 -9.33 3.65 0.38
N VAL A 101 -8.15 3.02 0.34
CA VAL A 101 -7.88 1.72 0.96
C VAL A 101 -6.57 1.83 1.73
N ARG A 102 -6.60 1.38 2.97
CA ARG A 102 -5.43 1.31 3.83
C ARG A 102 -5.22 -0.13 4.25
N VAL A 103 -3.98 -0.62 4.11
CA VAL A 103 -3.59 -1.93 4.57
C VAL A 103 -2.43 -1.82 5.53
N ARG A 104 -2.40 -2.71 6.50
CA ARG A 104 -1.29 -2.86 7.43
C ARG A 104 -0.84 -4.30 7.46
N GLY A 105 0.42 -4.49 7.77
CA GLY A 105 0.95 -5.82 7.90
C GLY A 105 2.43 -5.82 8.24
N THR A 106 3.03 -6.97 8.08
CA THR A 106 4.44 -7.20 8.36
C THR A 106 5.19 -7.27 7.04
N ALA A 107 6.21 -6.43 6.91
CA ALA A 107 7.02 -6.35 5.71
C ALA A 107 8.37 -7.04 5.91
N ARG A 108 8.87 -7.61 4.83
CA ARG A 108 10.22 -8.11 4.73
C ARG A 108 10.82 -7.67 3.41
N THR A 109 12.12 -7.74 3.30
CA THR A 109 12.84 -7.38 2.08
C THR A 109 13.64 -8.56 1.57
N THR A 110 13.79 -8.64 0.26
CA THR A 110 14.62 -9.67 -0.36
C THR A 110 15.29 -9.11 -1.62
N ALA A 111 16.56 -9.42 -1.79
CA ALA A 111 17.36 -8.95 -2.92
C ALA A 111 17.48 -10.00 -4.03
N SER A 112 17.14 -11.25 -3.75
CA SER A 112 17.28 -12.36 -4.70
C SER A 112 16.46 -13.57 -4.22
N GLY A 113 16.39 -14.59 -5.07
CA GLY A 113 15.73 -15.84 -4.72
C GLY A 113 14.30 -15.94 -5.26
N PRO A 114 13.58 -17.03 -4.87
CA PRO A 114 12.24 -17.30 -5.41
C PRO A 114 11.22 -16.21 -5.11
N ASP A 115 11.20 -15.67 -3.89
CA ASP A 115 10.26 -14.62 -3.50
C ASP A 115 10.53 -13.34 -4.29
N HIS A 116 11.79 -13.01 -4.53
CA HIS A 116 12.17 -11.88 -5.36
C HIS A 116 11.67 -12.07 -6.79
N ARG A 117 11.89 -13.24 -7.38
CA ARG A 117 11.45 -13.53 -8.76
C ARG A 117 9.94 -13.44 -8.89
N ASP A 118 9.19 -14.00 -7.93
CA ASP A 118 7.73 -13.98 -7.95
C ASP A 118 7.20 -12.54 -7.85
N ALA A 119 7.78 -11.73 -6.97
CA ALA A 119 7.41 -10.34 -6.82
C ALA A 119 7.69 -9.52 -8.08
N VAL A 120 8.86 -9.71 -8.68
CA VAL A 120 9.21 -9.03 -9.95
C VAL A 120 8.23 -9.43 -11.05
N ARG A 121 7.84 -10.69 -11.12
CA ARG A 121 6.86 -11.15 -12.10
C ARG A 121 5.51 -10.44 -11.93
N LEU A 122 5.03 -10.32 -10.70
CA LEU A 122 3.79 -9.59 -10.42
C LEU A 122 3.88 -8.13 -10.88
N MET A 123 5.00 -7.48 -10.64
CA MET A 123 5.23 -6.11 -11.06
C MET A 123 5.27 -5.98 -12.58
N VAL A 124 5.97 -6.86 -13.26
CA VAL A 124 6.08 -6.85 -14.72
C VAL A 124 4.72 -7.10 -15.38
N ASP A 125 3.92 -8.01 -14.82
CA ASP A 125 2.58 -8.30 -15.33
C ASP A 125 1.64 -7.08 -15.24
N LYS A 126 1.83 -6.26 -14.22
CA LYS A 126 0.99 -5.08 -13.99
C LYS A 126 1.46 -3.85 -14.75
N TYR A 127 2.77 -3.64 -14.84
CA TYR A 127 3.37 -2.43 -15.43
C TYR A 127 4.07 -2.78 -16.74
N PRO A 128 3.44 -2.52 -17.92
CA PRO A 128 4.04 -2.86 -19.21
C PRO A 128 5.40 -2.24 -19.45
N GLN A 129 5.68 -1.09 -18.83
CA GLN A 129 6.97 -0.41 -18.94
C GLN A 129 8.14 -1.24 -18.41
N LEU A 130 7.86 -2.24 -17.57
CA LEU A 130 8.88 -3.08 -16.95
C LEU A 130 9.22 -4.33 -17.77
N VAL A 131 8.49 -4.60 -18.84
CA VAL A 131 8.65 -5.84 -19.63
C VAL A 131 10.05 -5.94 -20.24
N ASP A 132 10.52 -4.87 -20.86
CA ASP A 132 11.82 -4.86 -21.57
C ASP A 132 13.01 -4.75 -20.61
N THR A 133 12.80 -4.14 -19.45
CA THR A 133 13.84 -3.97 -18.44
C THR A 133 13.25 -4.31 -17.07
N PRO A 134 13.12 -5.60 -16.74
CA PRO A 134 12.61 -6.01 -15.43
C PRO A 134 13.45 -5.44 -14.30
N PRO A 135 12.83 -5.00 -13.21
CA PRO A 135 13.58 -4.44 -12.09
C PRO A 135 14.45 -5.49 -11.40
N THR A 136 15.63 -5.09 -10.99
CA THR A 136 16.60 -5.96 -10.31
C THR A 136 16.80 -5.57 -8.85
N GLY A 137 16.16 -4.49 -8.41
CA GLY A 137 16.33 -3.97 -7.06
C GLY A 137 15.71 -4.83 -5.97
N THR A 138 15.96 -4.44 -4.74
CA THR A 138 15.39 -5.08 -3.56
C THR A 138 13.88 -4.98 -3.59
N VAL A 139 13.20 -6.07 -3.30
CA VAL A 139 11.76 -6.16 -3.22
C VAL A 139 11.31 -6.03 -1.78
N ILE A 140 10.27 -5.23 -1.55
CA ILE A 140 9.53 -5.20 -0.29
C ILE A 140 8.32 -6.10 -0.46
N ILE A 141 8.12 -7.02 0.47
CA ILE A 141 6.97 -7.92 0.50
C ILE A 141 6.21 -7.67 1.79
N LEU A 142 4.95 -7.25 1.66
CA LEU A 142 4.06 -6.98 2.76
C LEU A 142 3.03 -8.10 2.86
N GLU A 143 3.02 -8.79 4.00
CA GLU A 143 1.94 -9.72 4.35
C GLU A 143 0.86 -8.92 5.07
N ILE A 144 -0.27 -8.73 4.41
CA ILE A 144 -1.36 -7.89 4.90
C ILE A 144 -2.19 -8.66 5.92
N ASP A 145 -2.37 -8.08 7.10
CA ASP A 145 -3.23 -8.63 8.15
C ASP A 145 -4.39 -7.71 8.53
N GLU A 146 -4.45 -6.49 7.99
CA GLU A 146 -5.52 -5.56 8.25
C GLU A 146 -5.91 -4.81 6.98
N TRP A 147 -7.18 -4.87 6.63
CA TRP A 147 -7.77 -4.17 5.49
C TRP A 147 -8.80 -3.17 5.99
N LEU A 148 -8.74 -1.94 5.50
CA LEU A 148 -9.75 -0.93 5.72
C LEU A 148 -9.98 -0.16 4.43
N GLY A 149 -11.21 -0.01 4.02
CA GLY A 149 -11.56 0.73 2.82
C GLY A 149 -12.78 1.59 3.01
N TRP A 150 -12.82 2.68 2.29
CA TRP A 150 -13.94 3.61 2.25
C TRP A 150 -14.23 4.01 0.83
N THR A 151 -15.50 4.13 0.50
CA THR A 151 -15.96 4.64 -0.80
C THR A 151 -17.11 5.62 -0.57
N ALA A 152 -17.13 6.70 -1.35
CA ALA A 152 -18.23 7.64 -1.37
C ALA A 152 -19.46 7.06 -2.07
N ARG A 153 -19.28 6.03 -2.89
CA ARG A 153 -20.39 5.39 -3.60
C ARG A 153 -21.22 4.58 -2.62
N GLN A 154 -22.53 4.89 -2.55
CA GLN A 154 -23.44 4.12 -1.73
C GLN A 154 -23.66 2.75 -2.37
N SER A 155 -23.35 1.69 -1.59
CA SER A 155 -23.64 0.34 -2.01
C SER A 155 -25.11 0.04 -1.80
N GLY A 156 -25.78 -0.51 -2.81
CA GLY A 156 -27.03 -1.23 -2.59
C GLY A 156 -28.30 -0.45 -2.79
N SER A 157 -28.38 0.33 -3.81
CA SER A 157 -29.68 0.64 -4.39
C SER A 157 -29.98 -0.35 -5.48
#